data_70360b70454291418d649ba64519b300
#
_entry.id   70360b70454291418d649ba64519b300
#
_cell.length_a   1.000
_cell.length_b   1.000
_cell.length_c   1.000
_cell.angle_alpha   90.00
_cell.angle_beta   90.00
_cell.angle_gamma   90.00
#
_symmetry.space_group_name_H-M   'P 1'
#
loop_
_entity.id
_entity.type
_entity.pdbx_description
1 polymer ?
#
loop_
_entity_poly.entity_id
_entity_poly.type
_entity_poly.pdbx_seq_one_letter_code
_entity_poly.pdbx_strand_id
1 'polypeptide(L)'
;MVNIKTIDAKVLSRMFLAGAKNLEAKKEWINELNVFPVPDGDTGTNMTMTIMSAAAEVSALTEPDMETLAKAISSGSLRGARGNSGVILSQLLRGFTRGVRKSNELDAITIAAAMERAVETAYKAVMKPKEGTILTCLLYT
;
A
#
# COMPACT_ATOMS: atom_id res chain seq x y z
N MET A 1 8.04 14.39 25.88
CA MET A 1 7.25 13.95 24.71
C MET A 1 7.97 14.36 23.45
N VAL A 2 8.38 13.41 22.65
CA VAL A 2 9.04 13.68 21.35
C VAL A 2 7.97 14.09 20.35
N ASN A 3 8.06 15.30 19.81
CA ASN A 3 7.11 15.80 18.81
C ASN A 3 7.66 15.45 17.42
N ILE A 4 7.22 14.34 16.87
CA ILE A 4 7.62 13.88 15.54
C ILE A 4 6.83 14.65 14.50
N LYS A 5 7.51 15.54 13.75
CA LYS A 5 6.90 16.34 12.68
C LYS A 5 7.11 15.76 11.30
N THR A 6 8.09 14.89 11.14
CA THR A 6 8.47 14.29 9.85
C THR A 6 8.81 12.82 10.03
N ILE A 7 8.72 12.08 8.92
CA ILE A 7 9.03 10.66 8.84
C ILE A 7 10.13 10.48 7.79
N ASP A 8 11.24 9.88 8.18
CA ASP A 8 12.31 9.51 7.25
C ASP A 8 12.08 8.11 6.63
N ALA A 9 12.96 7.70 5.74
CA ALA A 9 12.85 6.42 5.06
C ALA A 9 12.93 5.23 6.04
N LYS A 10 13.73 5.32 7.07
CA LYS A 10 13.87 4.26 8.08
C LYS A 10 12.59 4.06 8.87
N VAL A 11 11.94 5.14 9.29
CA VAL A 11 10.66 5.08 10.00
C VAL A 11 9.56 4.58 9.06
N LEU A 12 9.50 5.08 7.83
CA LEU A 12 8.51 4.62 6.84
C LEU A 12 8.66 3.13 6.54
N SER A 13 9.90 2.63 6.42
CA SER A 13 10.18 1.21 6.26
C SER A 13 9.59 0.38 7.40
N ARG A 14 9.79 0.81 8.63
CA ARG A 14 9.23 0.14 9.82
C ARG A 14 7.71 0.17 9.86
N MET A 15 7.12 1.31 9.50
CA MET A 15 5.66 1.46 9.42
C MET A 15 5.08 0.53 8.35
N PHE A 16 5.72 0.46 7.19
CA PHE A 16 5.28 -0.42 6.10
C PHE A 16 5.33 -1.90 6.51
N LEU A 17 6.43 -2.35 7.12
CA LEU A 17 6.58 -3.74 7.58
C LEU A 17 5.58 -4.08 8.68
N ALA A 18 5.33 -3.16 9.61
CA ALA A 18 4.31 -3.34 10.65
C ALA A 18 2.90 -3.44 10.05
N GLY A 19 2.59 -2.60 9.07
CA GLY A 19 1.31 -2.65 8.34
C GLY A 19 1.13 -3.97 7.58
N ALA A 20 2.18 -4.47 6.93
CA ALA A 20 2.15 -5.75 6.24
C ALA A 20 1.85 -6.92 7.19
N LYS A 21 2.49 -6.96 8.36
CA LYS A 21 2.23 -7.96 9.39
C LYS A 21 0.82 -7.86 9.97
N ASN A 22 0.31 -6.65 10.15
CA ASN A 22 -1.05 -6.44 10.64
C ASN A 22 -2.09 -6.95 9.63
N LEU A 23 -1.87 -6.70 8.35
CA LEU A 23 -2.73 -7.22 7.28
C LEU A 23 -2.70 -8.76 7.26
N GLU A 24 -1.52 -9.35 7.34
CA GLU A 24 -1.37 -10.81 7.42
C GLU A 24 -2.12 -11.40 8.61
N ALA A 25 -2.01 -10.80 9.79
CA ALA A 25 -2.69 -11.25 11.00
C ALA A 25 -4.22 -11.18 10.89
N LYS A 26 -4.75 -10.30 10.07
CA LYS A 26 -6.20 -10.11 9.85
C LYS A 26 -6.72 -10.75 8.57
N LYS A 27 -5.90 -11.50 7.88
CA LYS A 27 -6.21 -12.09 6.58
C LYS A 27 -7.53 -12.86 6.56
N GLU A 28 -7.73 -13.76 7.51
CA GLU A 28 -8.93 -14.60 7.57
C GLU A 28 -10.19 -13.77 7.84
N TRP A 29 -10.11 -12.83 8.75
CA TRP A 29 -11.22 -11.92 9.02
C TRP A 29 -11.62 -11.11 7.80
N ILE A 30 -10.65 -10.62 7.01
CA ILE A 30 -10.92 -9.90 5.77
C ILE A 30 -11.55 -10.82 4.73
N ASN A 31 -11.09 -12.08 4.65
CA ASN A 31 -11.71 -13.09 3.77
C ASN A 31 -13.19 -13.31 4.11
N GLU A 32 -13.53 -13.41 5.40
CA GLU A 32 -14.90 -13.57 5.88
C GLU A 32 -15.80 -12.39 5.49
N LEU A 33 -15.25 -11.17 5.46
CA LEU A 33 -15.98 -9.96 5.08
C LEU A 33 -16.12 -9.77 3.57
N ASN A 34 -15.49 -10.61 2.77
CA ASN A 34 -15.50 -10.52 1.31
C ASN A 34 -16.80 -11.05 0.72
N VAL A 35 -17.81 -10.21 0.71
CA VAL A 35 -19.14 -10.52 0.16
C VAL A 35 -19.48 -9.75 -1.11
N PHE A 36 -18.67 -8.78 -1.48
CA PHE A 36 -18.87 -7.91 -2.65
C PHE A 36 -17.50 -7.58 -3.30
N PRO A 37 -17.41 -7.42 -4.62
CA PRO A 37 -18.45 -7.67 -5.64
C PRO A 37 -18.68 -9.16 -5.95
N VAL A 38 -17.74 -10.02 -5.58
CA VAL A 38 -17.83 -11.47 -5.73
C VAL A 38 -17.51 -12.12 -4.38
N PRO A 39 -18.38 -12.97 -3.83
CA PRO A 39 -18.17 -13.56 -2.49
C PRO A 39 -17.27 -14.80 -2.53
N ASP A 40 -16.05 -14.66 -3.09
CA ASP A 40 -15.08 -15.74 -3.19
C ASP A 40 -14.17 -15.90 -1.95
N GLY A 41 -14.26 -14.95 -0.99
CA GLY A 41 -13.58 -15.07 0.30
C GLY A 41 -12.06 -15.00 0.20
N ASP A 42 -11.49 -14.35 -0.80
CA ASP A 42 -10.06 -14.34 -1.06
C ASP A 42 -9.38 -12.94 -0.98
N THR A 43 -10.13 -11.90 -0.66
CA THR A 43 -9.60 -10.52 -0.61
C THR A 43 -8.43 -10.39 0.36
N GLY A 44 -8.56 -10.93 1.57
CA GLY A 44 -7.49 -10.90 2.57
C GLY A 44 -6.26 -11.69 2.12
N THR A 45 -6.45 -12.85 1.52
CA THR A 45 -5.37 -13.66 0.97
C THR A 45 -4.63 -12.93 -0.15
N ASN A 46 -5.36 -12.38 -1.11
CA ASN A 46 -4.78 -11.67 -2.25
C ASN A 46 -4.02 -10.41 -1.83
N MET A 47 -4.57 -9.61 -0.93
CA MET A 47 -3.91 -8.43 -0.40
C MET A 47 -2.66 -8.80 0.41
N THR A 48 -2.74 -9.84 1.24
CA THR A 48 -1.60 -10.31 2.03
C THR A 48 -0.46 -10.79 1.14
N MET A 49 -0.73 -11.61 0.14
CA MET A 49 0.29 -12.07 -0.80
C MET A 49 0.96 -10.90 -1.53
N THR A 50 0.18 -9.90 -1.91
CA THR A 50 0.66 -8.70 -2.59
C THR A 50 1.60 -7.88 -1.70
N ILE A 51 1.17 -7.57 -0.47
CA ILE A 51 1.96 -6.73 0.43
C ILE A 51 3.20 -7.47 0.97
N MET A 52 3.10 -8.77 1.21
CA MET A 52 4.24 -9.56 1.70
C MET A 52 5.34 -9.70 0.64
N SER A 53 4.99 -9.70 -0.64
CA SER A 53 5.97 -9.63 -1.72
C SER A 53 6.78 -8.33 -1.66
N ALA A 54 6.13 -7.20 -1.40
CA ALA A 54 6.82 -5.93 -1.20
C ALA A 54 7.62 -5.92 0.11
N ALA A 55 7.06 -6.47 1.19
CA ALA A 55 7.72 -6.53 2.49
C ALA A 55 9.03 -7.32 2.43
N ALA A 56 9.08 -8.39 1.66
CA ALA A 56 10.30 -9.17 1.45
C ALA A 56 11.42 -8.31 0.82
N GLU A 57 11.07 -7.50 -0.16
CA GLU A 57 12.05 -6.58 -0.80
C GLU A 57 12.48 -5.45 0.14
N VAL A 58 11.55 -4.90 0.90
CA VAL A 58 11.85 -3.86 1.90
C VAL A 58 12.77 -4.42 2.99
N SER A 59 12.51 -5.62 3.48
CA SER A 59 13.33 -6.27 4.50
C SER A 59 14.76 -6.57 4.04
N ALA A 60 14.97 -6.71 2.74
CA ALA A 60 16.29 -6.95 2.16
C ALA A 60 17.16 -5.69 2.06
N LEU A 61 16.57 -4.50 2.26
CA LEU A 61 17.30 -3.23 2.24
C LEU A 61 18.10 -3.05 3.54
N THR A 62 19.39 -2.75 3.42
CA THR A 62 20.28 -2.56 4.60
C THR A 62 20.19 -1.15 5.16
N GLU A 63 20.30 -0.15 4.32
CA GLU A 63 20.19 1.27 4.68
C GLU A 63 19.35 2.00 3.63
N PRO A 64 17.99 1.89 3.74
CA PRO A 64 17.13 2.45 2.72
C PRO A 64 17.12 3.98 2.79
N ASP A 65 17.29 4.62 1.63
CA ASP A 65 16.81 5.98 1.41
C ASP A 65 15.37 5.96 0.90
N MET A 66 14.76 7.11 0.74
CA MET A 66 13.36 7.18 0.30
C MET A 66 13.17 6.61 -1.11
N GLU A 67 14.15 6.79 -1.99
CA GLU A 67 14.06 6.31 -3.37
C GLU A 67 14.17 4.79 -3.47
N THR A 68 15.12 4.17 -2.77
CA THR A 68 15.28 2.71 -2.75
C THR A 68 14.09 2.04 -2.05
N LEU A 69 13.60 2.62 -0.98
CA LEU A 69 12.41 2.14 -0.28
C LEU A 69 11.17 2.22 -1.18
N ALA A 70 10.94 3.35 -1.82
CA ALA A 70 9.82 3.55 -2.74
C ALA A 70 9.85 2.54 -3.89
N LYS A 71 11.04 2.29 -4.45
CA LYS A 71 11.23 1.30 -5.51
C LYS A 71 10.92 -0.12 -5.02
N ALA A 72 11.39 -0.50 -3.84
CA ALA A 72 11.13 -1.82 -3.27
C ALA A 72 9.63 -2.05 -3.02
N ILE A 73 8.93 -1.07 -2.45
CA ILE A 73 7.49 -1.13 -2.21
C ILE A 73 6.72 -1.25 -3.54
N SER A 74 7.00 -0.37 -4.49
CA SER A 74 6.29 -0.31 -5.77
C SER A 74 6.52 -1.56 -6.60
N SER A 75 7.77 -1.95 -6.83
CA SER A 75 8.08 -3.09 -7.68
C SER A 75 7.74 -4.42 -7.02
N GLY A 76 7.96 -4.54 -5.72
CA GLY A 76 7.63 -5.75 -4.96
C GLY A 76 6.12 -6.02 -4.93
N SER A 77 5.31 -5.00 -4.67
CA SER A 77 3.85 -5.16 -4.69
C SER A 77 3.31 -5.46 -6.10
N LEU A 78 3.87 -4.83 -7.12
CA LEU A 78 3.45 -5.07 -8.50
C LEU A 78 3.75 -6.50 -8.94
N ARG A 79 4.95 -7.02 -8.65
CA ARG A 79 5.30 -8.42 -8.97
C ARG A 79 4.47 -9.44 -8.20
N GLY A 80 4.11 -9.12 -6.97
CA GLY A 80 3.32 -9.98 -6.10
C GLY A 80 1.82 -9.81 -6.21
N ALA A 81 1.32 -8.91 -7.07
CA ALA A 81 -0.10 -8.60 -7.16
C ALA A 81 -0.95 -9.84 -7.49
N ARG A 82 -1.97 -10.09 -6.69
CA ARG A 82 -2.90 -11.21 -6.85
C ARG A 82 -4.34 -10.73 -6.73
N GLY A 83 -5.18 -11.18 -7.66
CA GLY A 83 -6.59 -10.82 -7.68
C GLY A 83 -6.83 -9.33 -7.90
N ASN A 84 -8.10 -8.93 -7.98
CA ASN A 84 -8.47 -7.52 -8.16
C ASN A 84 -8.01 -6.66 -6.98
N SER A 85 -8.19 -7.12 -5.76
CA SER A 85 -7.77 -6.39 -4.55
C SER A 85 -6.26 -6.20 -4.47
N GLY A 86 -5.47 -7.21 -4.85
CA GLY A 86 -4.02 -7.10 -4.91
C GLY A 86 -3.54 -6.15 -6.00
N VAL A 87 -4.17 -6.16 -7.17
CA VAL A 87 -3.87 -5.21 -8.25
C VAL A 87 -4.16 -3.78 -7.79
N ILE A 88 -5.33 -3.54 -7.18
CA ILE A 88 -5.69 -2.21 -6.64
C ILE A 88 -4.66 -1.77 -5.59
N LEU A 89 -4.34 -2.64 -4.62
CA LEU A 89 -3.34 -2.35 -3.60
C LEU A 89 -1.99 -1.98 -4.20
N SER A 90 -1.52 -2.74 -5.20
CA SER A 90 -0.25 -2.45 -5.88
C SER A 90 -0.25 -1.09 -6.58
N GLN A 91 -1.37 -0.68 -7.18
CA GLN A 91 -1.49 0.64 -7.82
C GLN A 91 -1.57 1.77 -6.80
N LEU A 92 -2.24 1.56 -5.66
CA LEU A 92 -2.23 2.51 -4.54
C LEU A 92 -0.80 2.75 -4.03
N LEU A 93 -0.07 1.67 -3.78
CA LEU A 93 1.33 1.74 -3.32
C LEU A 93 2.23 2.41 -4.37
N ARG A 94 2.03 2.12 -5.65
CA ARG A 94 2.76 2.76 -6.75
C ARG A 94 2.53 4.26 -6.80
N GLY A 95 1.29 4.71 -6.67
CA GLY A 95 0.96 6.14 -6.66
C GLY A 95 1.53 6.84 -5.43
N PHE A 96 1.40 6.22 -4.25
CA PHE A 96 1.96 6.74 -3.01
C PHE A 96 3.48 6.91 -3.09
N THR A 97 4.19 5.87 -3.54
CA THR A 97 5.65 5.89 -3.63
C THR A 97 6.16 6.92 -4.64
N ARG A 98 5.43 7.15 -5.74
CA ARG A 98 5.75 8.24 -6.67
C ARG A 98 5.65 9.61 -6.03
N GLY A 99 4.75 9.78 -5.07
CA GLY A 99 4.58 11.03 -4.33
C GLY A 99 5.66 11.30 -3.30
N VAL A 100 6.35 10.27 -2.80
CA VAL A 100 7.32 10.40 -1.69
C VAL A 100 8.76 10.18 -2.09
N ARG A 101 9.05 9.51 -3.20
CA ARG A 101 10.39 9.04 -3.56
C ARG A 101 11.48 10.11 -3.64
N LYS A 102 11.09 11.35 -3.93
CA LYS A 102 12.04 12.48 -4.06
C LYS A 102 12.22 13.27 -2.77
N SER A 103 11.51 12.93 -1.73
CA SER A 103 11.55 13.60 -0.43
C SER A 103 12.49 12.84 0.52
N ASN A 104 13.31 13.57 1.26
CA ASN A 104 14.16 12.96 2.29
C ASN A 104 13.35 12.67 3.57
N GLU A 105 12.40 13.55 3.87
CA GLU A 105 11.50 13.44 5.01
C GLU A 105 10.07 13.78 4.58
N LEU A 106 9.11 13.10 5.20
CA LEU A 106 7.69 13.27 4.90
C LEU A 106 7.02 14.01 6.05
N ASP A 107 6.42 15.15 5.74
CA ASP A 107 5.48 15.85 6.63
C ASP A 107 4.03 15.46 6.31
N ALA A 108 3.09 15.98 7.08
CA ALA A 108 1.67 15.67 6.89
C ALA A 108 1.15 16.11 5.49
N ILE A 109 1.64 17.23 4.98
CA ILE A 109 1.22 17.76 3.66
C ILE A 109 1.72 16.84 2.55
N THR A 110 2.98 16.41 2.61
CA THR A 110 3.57 15.48 1.64
C THR A 110 2.85 14.13 1.65
N ILE A 111 2.53 13.61 2.83
CA ILE A 111 1.80 12.35 2.98
C ILE A 111 0.39 12.48 2.38
N ALA A 112 -0.32 13.57 2.67
CA ALA A 112 -1.66 13.81 2.12
C ALA A 112 -1.64 13.87 0.58
N ALA A 113 -0.69 14.61 0.00
CA ALA A 113 -0.53 14.67 -1.45
C ALA A 113 -0.19 13.30 -2.05
N ALA A 114 0.64 12.50 -1.37
CA ALA A 114 0.98 11.14 -1.80
C ALA A 114 -0.24 10.21 -1.76
N MET A 115 -1.12 10.34 -0.76
CA MET A 115 -2.36 9.58 -0.68
C MET A 115 -3.33 9.92 -1.81
N GLU A 116 -3.48 11.20 -2.15
CA GLU A 116 -4.29 11.63 -3.31
C GLU A 116 -3.74 11.01 -4.60
N ARG A 117 -2.43 11.05 -4.79
CA ARG A 117 -1.77 10.46 -5.96
C ARG A 117 -1.95 8.93 -6.00
N ALA A 118 -1.97 8.28 -4.85
CA ALA A 118 -2.26 6.84 -4.75
C ALA A 118 -3.64 6.53 -5.31
N VAL A 119 -4.66 7.27 -4.87
CA VAL A 119 -6.06 7.09 -5.32
C VAL A 119 -6.18 7.34 -6.82
N GLU A 120 -5.64 8.44 -7.33
CA GLU A 120 -5.66 8.76 -8.77
C GLU A 120 -5.00 7.65 -9.61
N THR A 121 -3.86 7.15 -9.17
CA THR A 121 -3.13 6.09 -9.88
C THR A 121 -3.96 4.82 -9.95
N ALA A 122 -4.59 4.43 -8.85
CA ALA A 122 -5.43 3.25 -8.79
C ALA A 122 -6.69 3.38 -9.66
N TYR A 123 -7.36 4.53 -9.63
CA TYR A 123 -8.54 4.77 -10.48
C TYR A 123 -8.19 4.73 -11.97
N LYS A 124 -7.07 5.29 -12.39
CA LYS A 124 -6.61 5.24 -13.78
C LYS A 124 -6.29 3.81 -14.24
N ALA A 125 -5.83 2.96 -13.34
CA ALA A 125 -5.50 1.58 -13.65
C ALA A 125 -6.72 0.66 -13.74
N VAL A 126 -7.82 1.02 -13.06
CA VAL A 126 -9.07 0.24 -13.05
C VAL A 126 -10.02 0.82 -14.09
N MET A 127 -10.21 0.13 -15.22
CA MET A 127 -11.03 0.62 -16.33
C MET A 127 -12.50 0.80 -15.98
N LYS A 128 -13.04 0.01 -15.03
CA LYS A 128 -14.44 0.08 -14.57
C LYS A 128 -14.46 -0.09 -13.06
N PRO A 129 -14.16 0.97 -12.29
CA PRO A 129 -14.20 0.89 -10.83
C PRO A 129 -15.63 0.61 -10.35
N LYS A 130 -15.76 -0.34 -9.42
CA LYS A 130 -17.04 -0.68 -8.79
C LYS A 130 -17.14 -0.03 -7.42
N GLU A 131 -18.30 0.54 -7.11
CA GLU A 131 -18.63 1.03 -5.78
C GLU A 131 -18.58 -0.11 -4.74
N GLY A 132 -18.22 0.22 -3.50
CA GLY A 132 -18.11 -0.76 -2.41
C GLY A 132 -16.78 -1.50 -2.36
N THR A 133 -15.77 -1.07 -3.13
CA THR A 133 -14.42 -1.62 -3.09
C THR A 133 -13.49 -0.74 -2.24
N ILE A 134 -12.24 -1.19 -2.06
CA ILE A 134 -11.20 -0.42 -1.37
C ILE A 134 -11.00 0.98 -1.97
N LEU A 135 -11.21 1.15 -3.28
CA LEU A 135 -11.11 2.46 -3.94
C LEU A 135 -12.17 3.44 -3.43
N THR A 136 -13.40 2.99 -3.25
CA THR A 136 -14.49 3.82 -2.72
C THR A 136 -14.17 4.32 -1.33
N CYS A 137 -13.65 3.45 -0.46
CA CYS A 137 -13.27 3.82 0.90
C CYS A 137 -12.19 4.93 0.92
N LEU A 138 -11.18 4.81 0.07
CA LEU A 138 -10.09 5.78 0.00
C LEU A 138 -10.50 7.11 -0.62
N LEU A 139 -11.46 7.10 -1.55
CA LEU A 139 -11.97 8.31 -2.18
C LEU A 139 -12.70 9.21 -1.18
N TYR A 140 -13.46 8.61 -0.26
CA TYR A 140 -14.30 9.33 0.70
C TYR A 140 -13.64 9.58 2.07
N THR A 141 -12.40 9.16 2.24
CA THR A 141 -11.61 9.50 3.43
C THR A 141 -10.68 10.68 3.18
#